data_405e49dcadb40a8c15c66ab4f1573a14
#
_entry.id   405e49dcadb40a8c15c66ab4f1573a14
#
_cell.length_a   1.000
_cell.length_b   1.000
_cell.length_c   1.000
_cell.angle_alpha   90.00
_cell.angle_beta   90.00
_cell.angle_gamma   90.00
#
_symmetry.space_group_name_H-M   'P 1'
#
loop_
_entity.id
_entity.type
_entity.pdbx_description
1 polymer ?
#
loop_
_entity_poly.entity_id
_entity_poly.type
_entity_poly.pdbx_seq_one_letter_code
_entity_poly.pdbx_strand_id
1 'polypeptide(L)'
;VLTRLRALLLAIALALTCEMSASAADAPSLPAFSSQPAGPNVSGWTAYTLGGKAAPADFRLAELDGLTVLRVEASNAASALIHSRRFDPLATPWLNWRWRADVLPVGGRFATREGDDYALRIYVLFDLDLARLSFGTRTKIRLARTFYGEQIPTAVLCYVWDTRAAPGSRAWSAYTDRVRMIAVDGAGSPTGSWRNVSRNLVEDYREAFGEDPPAVTGIVVASDSDNTGGQTLGYFGDLSLSRQSLPLP
;
A
#
# COMPACT_ATOMS: atom_id res chain seq x y z
N VAL A 1 10.04 -35.21 -56.97
CA VAL A 1 8.80 -34.62 -56.43
C VAL A 1 8.77 -34.71 -54.91
N LEU A 2 9.21 -35.81 -54.30
CA LEU A 2 9.21 -36.01 -52.84
C LEU A 2 10.23 -35.09 -52.07
N THR A 3 11.32 -34.69 -52.73
CA THR A 3 12.38 -33.86 -52.12
C THR A 3 11.95 -32.39 -51.95
N ARG A 4 11.08 -31.87 -52.82
CA ARG A 4 10.58 -30.48 -52.72
C ARG A 4 9.46 -30.33 -51.67
N LEU A 5 8.73 -31.41 -51.42
CA LEU A 5 7.66 -31.39 -50.39
C LEU A 5 8.23 -31.40 -48.96
N ARG A 6 9.40 -32.05 -48.74
CA ARG A 6 10.10 -32.03 -47.44
C ARG A 6 10.73 -30.68 -47.10
N ALA A 7 11.25 -29.96 -48.08
CA ALA A 7 11.80 -28.62 -47.89
C ALA A 7 10.71 -27.57 -47.53
N LEU A 8 9.49 -27.72 -48.08
CA LEU A 8 8.38 -26.81 -47.79
C LEU A 8 7.82 -27.03 -46.39
N LEU A 9 7.74 -28.25 -45.90
CA LEU A 9 7.28 -28.57 -44.54
C LEU A 9 8.29 -28.16 -43.47
N LEU A 10 9.60 -28.18 -43.75
CA LEU A 10 10.64 -27.72 -42.84
C LEU A 10 10.64 -26.18 -42.72
N ALA A 11 10.34 -25.46 -43.79
CA ALA A 11 10.24 -23.99 -43.79
C ALA A 11 9.01 -23.48 -43.01
N ILE A 12 7.89 -24.21 -43.03
CA ILE A 12 6.68 -23.88 -42.31
C ILE A 12 6.86 -24.17 -40.79
N ALA A 13 7.59 -25.22 -40.43
CA ALA A 13 7.90 -25.54 -39.04
C ALA A 13 8.86 -24.51 -38.39
N LEU A 14 9.74 -23.88 -39.17
CA LEU A 14 10.68 -22.86 -38.68
C LEU A 14 10.05 -21.46 -38.59
N ALA A 15 8.94 -21.21 -39.29
CA ALA A 15 8.22 -19.92 -39.24
C ALA A 15 7.18 -19.85 -38.10
N LEU A 16 6.86 -20.97 -37.44
CA LEU A 16 5.91 -21.00 -36.31
C LEU A 16 6.58 -20.91 -34.93
N THR A 17 7.90 -20.78 -34.86
CA THR A 17 8.61 -20.49 -33.61
C THR A 17 8.93 -19.02 -33.43
N CYS A 18 8.40 -18.14 -34.27
CA CYS A 18 8.50 -16.70 -34.10
C CYS A 18 7.40 -16.25 -33.15
N GLU A 19 7.74 -16.35 -31.83
CA GLU A 19 7.57 -15.30 -30.86
C GLU A 19 6.16 -14.76 -30.60
N MET A 20 5.48 -15.42 -29.75
CA MET A 20 4.74 -14.67 -28.72
C MET A 20 5.70 -14.30 -27.57
N SER A 21 6.68 -13.46 -27.84
CA SER A 21 7.21 -12.54 -26.82
C SER A 21 6.08 -11.55 -26.55
N ALA A 22 5.09 -11.97 -25.75
CA ALA A 22 4.25 -11.01 -25.08
C ALA A 22 5.24 -10.13 -24.29
N SER A 23 5.43 -8.90 -24.74
CA SER A 23 6.11 -7.87 -23.96
C SER A 23 5.44 -7.88 -22.60
N ALA A 24 6.10 -8.48 -21.63
CA ALA A 24 5.69 -8.39 -20.25
C ALA A 24 5.78 -6.91 -19.92
N ALA A 25 4.66 -6.19 -20.04
CA ALA A 25 4.62 -4.82 -19.56
C ALA A 25 5.17 -4.87 -18.14
N ASP A 26 6.27 -4.14 -17.90
CA ASP A 26 6.92 -4.12 -16.60
C ASP A 26 5.88 -3.75 -15.54
N ALA A 27 5.94 -4.44 -14.39
CA ALA A 27 5.11 -4.08 -13.27
C ALA A 27 5.31 -2.59 -12.96
N PRO A 28 4.26 -1.82 -12.64
CA PRO A 28 4.39 -0.40 -12.34
C PRO A 28 5.39 -0.22 -11.19
N SER A 29 6.43 0.58 -11.43
CA SER A 29 7.47 0.84 -10.44
C SER A 29 6.98 1.86 -9.41
N LEU A 30 7.35 1.66 -8.15
CA LEU A 30 7.21 2.63 -7.07
C LEU A 30 8.58 3.27 -6.80
N PRO A 31 8.64 4.57 -6.40
CA PRO A 31 9.90 5.22 -6.07
C PRO A 31 10.57 4.51 -4.89
N ALA A 32 11.74 3.92 -5.13
CA ALA A 32 12.49 3.22 -4.11
C ALA A 32 13.15 4.22 -3.14
N PHE A 33 13.07 3.96 -1.85
CA PHE A 33 13.77 4.75 -0.83
C PHE A 33 15.28 4.46 -0.86
N SER A 34 15.64 3.21 -1.11
CA SER A 34 17.04 2.76 -1.13
C SER A 34 17.88 3.37 -2.25
N SER A 35 17.24 3.90 -3.29
CA SER A 35 17.93 4.56 -4.41
C SER A 35 18.15 6.07 -4.20
N GLN A 36 17.75 6.62 -3.07
CA GLN A 36 17.80 8.04 -2.76
C GLN A 36 18.80 8.32 -1.64
N PRO A 37 19.43 9.51 -1.62
CA PRO A 37 20.31 9.89 -0.52
C PRO A 37 19.52 10.13 0.77
N ALA A 38 20.12 9.86 1.92
CA ALA A 38 19.55 10.22 3.21
C ALA A 38 19.29 11.73 3.31
N GLY A 39 18.17 12.13 3.91
CA GLY A 39 17.77 13.54 4.00
C GLY A 39 16.25 13.72 4.18
N PRO A 40 15.79 14.98 4.26
CA PRO A 40 14.38 15.29 4.50
C PRO A 40 13.49 15.13 3.27
N ASN A 41 14.07 15.11 2.07
CA ASN A 41 13.32 15.03 0.82
C ASN A 41 13.12 13.58 0.39
N VAL A 42 11.86 13.19 0.13
CA VAL A 42 11.50 11.85 -0.33
C VAL A 42 10.94 11.97 -1.75
N SER A 43 11.81 11.83 -2.75
CA SER A 43 11.43 12.02 -4.15
C SER A 43 10.39 11.02 -4.61
N GLY A 44 9.41 11.49 -5.39
CA GLY A 44 8.31 10.67 -5.90
C GLY A 44 7.17 10.45 -4.91
N TRP A 45 7.28 10.99 -3.69
CA TRP A 45 6.24 10.99 -2.66
C TRP A 45 5.88 12.43 -2.28
N THR A 46 4.60 12.68 -2.08
CA THR A 46 4.08 13.99 -1.70
C THR A 46 3.56 13.94 -0.27
N ALA A 47 3.96 14.90 0.55
CA ALA A 47 3.48 15.01 1.93
C ALA A 47 1.98 15.34 1.95
N TYR A 48 1.25 14.67 2.82
CA TYR A 48 -0.17 14.86 3.04
C TYR A 48 -0.47 14.95 4.54
N THR A 49 -1.12 16.02 4.95
CA THR A 49 -1.52 16.21 6.36
C THR A 49 -2.94 15.68 6.55
N LEU A 50 -3.09 14.73 7.46
CA LEU A 50 -4.39 14.16 7.82
C LEU A 50 -5.17 15.16 8.70
N GLY A 51 -6.21 15.79 8.16
CA GLY A 51 -7.25 16.47 8.95
C GLY A 51 -6.92 17.74 9.70
N GLY A 52 -5.79 18.40 9.49
CA GLY A 52 -5.60 19.83 9.76
C GLY A 52 -5.42 20.31 11.22
N LYS A 53 -5.39 19.44 12.23
CA LYS A 53 -5.18 19.83 13.64
C LYS A 53 -3.95 19.19 14.27
N ALA A 54 -3.55 18.00 13.86
CA ALA A 54 -2.36 17.35 14.36
C ALA A 54 -1.08 17.98 13.78
N ALA A 55 -0.02 18.01 14.57
CA ALA A 55 1.30 18.34 14.06
C ALA A 55 1.72 17.30 13.02
N PRO A 56 2.51 17.67 12.01
CA PRO A 56 3.02 16.68 11.04
C PRO A 56 4.02 15.73 11.72
N ALA A 57 3.91 14.43 11.40
CA ALA A 57 4.96 13.47 11.72
C ALA A 57 6.22 13.77 10.88
N ASP A 58 7.39 13.41 11.40
CA ASP A 58 8.67 13.61 10.72
C ASP A 58 8.98 12.43 9.81
N PHE A 59 8.92 12.65 8.51
CA PHE A 59 9.31 11.70 7.47
C PHE A 59 10.63 12.13 6.87
N ARG A 60 11.62 11.25 6.91
CA ARG A 60 12.93 11.48 6.28
C ARG A 60 13.58 10.19 5.82
N LEU A 61 14.43 10.27 4.84
CA LEU A 61 15.30 9.17 4.45
C LEU A 61 16.49 9.10 5.42
N ALA A 62 16.77 7.91 5.93
CA ALA A 62 17.85 7.65 6.87
C ALA A 62 18.59 6.37 6.49
N GLU A 63 19.88 6.31 6.78
CA GLU A 63 20.64 5.08 6.64
C GLU A 63 20.38 4.18 7.86
N LEU A 64 19.99 2.94 7.60
CA LEU A 64 19.80 1.89 8.60
C LEU A 64 20.22 0.55 8.01
N ASP A 65 21.10 -0.16 8.72
CA ASP A 65 21.63 -1.45 8.30
C ASP A 65 22.29 -1.41 6.89
N GLY A 66 22.95 -0.29 6.55
CA GLY A 66 23.66 -0.10 5.27
C GLY A 66 22.75 0.22 4.07
N LEU A 67 21.48 0.49 4.29
CA LEU A 67 20.51 0.87 3.24
C LEU A 67 19.79 2.15 3.61
N THR A 68 19.46 2.97 2.61
CA THR A 68 18.55 4.10 2.80
C THR A 68 17.12 3.60 2.92
N VAL A 69 16.43 4.01 3.98
CA VAL A 69 15.05 3.64 4.30
C VAL A 69 14.26 4.88 4.67
N LEU A 70 12.93 4.81 4.57
CA LEU A 70 12.07 5.88 5.07
C LEU A 70 11.89 5.71 6.58
N ARG A 71 12.43 6.64 7.37
CA ARG A 71 12.21 6.77 8.81
C ARG A 71 10.99 7.66 9.04
N VAL A 72 10.10 7.24 9.93
CA VAL A 72 8.96 8.05 10.38
C VAL A 72 8.92 8.10 11.90
N GLU A 73 8.73 9.30 12.43
CA GLU A 73 8.54 9.54 13.85
C GLU A 73 7.34 10.46 14.07
N ALA A 74 6.41 10.05 14.93
CA ALA A 74 5.28 10.87 15.31
C ALA A 74 5.28 11.05 16.85
N SER A 75 5.04 12.29 17.30
CA SER A 75 4.88 12.64 18.69
C SER A 75 3.66 13.54 18.82
N ASN A 76 2.53 12.98 19.26
CA ASN A 76 1.22 13.63 19.20
C ASN A 76 0.96 14.26 17.81
N ALA A 77 1.25 13.49 16.78
CA ALA A 77 1.34 13.95 15.39
C ALA A 77 0.73 12.93 14.44
N ALA A 78 0.29 13.40 13.27
CA ALA A 78 -0.25 12.54 12.21
C ALA A 78 0.05 13.13 10.84
N SER A 79 0.65 12.36 9.97
CA SER A 79 0.78 12.69 8.55
C SER A 79 1.11 11.48 7.69
N ALA A 80 1.19 11.69 6.39
CA ALA A 80 1.41 10.65 5.41
C ALA A 80 2.27 11.15 4.24
N LEU A 81 2.84 10.21 3.51
CA LEU A 81 3.38 10.42 2.17
C LEU A 81 2.56 9.63 1.16
N ILE A 82 2.12 10.27 0.10
CA ILE A 82 1.36 9.66 -0.99
C ILE A 82 2.18 9.56 -2.27
N HIS A 83 2.17 8.40 -2.89
CA HIS A 83 2.60 8.21 -4.28
C HIS A 83 1.38 7.96 -5.16
N SER A 84 1.04 8.94 -6.00
CA SER A 84 -0.07 8.85 -6.96
C SER A 84 0.37 8.02 -8.16
N ARG A 85 -0.17 6.84 -8.30
CA ARG A 85 0.11 5.92 -9.41
C ARG A 85 -1.13 5.11 -9.74
N ARG A 86 -1.60 5.22 -10.98
CA ARG A 86 -2.71 4.38 -11.46
C ARG A 86 -2.16 3.09 -12.03
N PHE A 87 -2.71 1.94 -11.58
CA PHE A 87 -2.41 0.63 -12.13
C PHE A 87 -3.58 -0.34 -11.92
N ASP A 88 -3.58 -1.41 -12.71
CA ASP A 88 -4.55 -2.50 -12.61
C ASP A 88 -4.03 -3.55 -11.62
N PRO A 89 -4.69 -3.75 -10.47
CA PRO A 89 -4.29 -4.77 -9.51
C PRO A 89 -4.51 -6.20 -10.02
N LEU A 90 -5.36 -6.42 -11.03
CA LEU A 90 -5.51 -7.75 -11.62
C LEU A 90 -4.26 -8.15 -12.43
N ALA A 91 -3.55 -7.18 -12.99
CA ALA A 91 -2.29 -7.42 -13.72
C ALA A 91 -1.08 -7.54 -12.79
N THR A 92 -1.08 -6.83 -11.66
CA THR A 92 0.00 -6.83 -10.65
C THR A 92 -0.59 -6.93 -9.24
N PRO A 93 -1.05 -8.15 -8.84
CA PRO A 93 -1.85 -8.30 -7.63
C PRO A 93 -1.07 -8.20 -6.32
N TRP A 94 0.24 -8.30 -6.36
CA TRP A 94 1.02 -8.36 -5.13
C TRP A 94 1.68 -7.02 -4.82
N LEU A 95 1.42 -6.51 -3.59
CA LEU A 95 2.16 -5.43 -2.97
C LEU A 95 3.13 -6.04 -1.96
N ASN A 96 4.41 -5.74 -2.12
CA ASN A 96 5.47 -6.24 -1.26
C ASN A 96 6.17 -5.06 -0.60
N TRP A 97 6.53 -5.22 0.68
CA TRP A 97 7.31 -4.23 1.42
C TRP A 97 8.03 -4.88 2.59
N ARG A 98 8.94 -4.15 3.17
CA ARG A 98 9.43 -4.44 4.51
C ARG A 98 9.23 -3.22 5.39
N TRP A 99 8.96 -3.46 6.64
CA TRP A 99 8.85 -2.42 7.65
C TRP A 99 9.43 -2.88 8.99
N ARG A 100 9.69 -1.90 9.88
CA ARG A 100 10.19 -2.13 11.22
C ARG A 100 9.59 -1.10 12.15
N ALA A 101 8.96 -1.53 13.22
CA ALA A 101 8.48 -0.65 14.28
C ALA A 101 9.42 -0.76 15.48
N ASP A 102 9.96 0.38 15.92
CA ASP A 102 10.82 0.44 17.12
C ASP A 102 10.02 0.93 18.33
N VAL A 103 9.08 1.87 18.12
CA VAL A 103 8.18 2.39 19.17
C VAL A 103 6.74 2.31 18.67
N LEU A 104 5.89 1.62 19.43
CA LEU A 104 4.45 1.49 19.19
C LEU A 104 3.66 2.44 20.08
N PRO A 105 2.50 2.99 19.62
CA PRO A 105 1.66 3.85 20.44
C PRO A 105 1.03 3.06 21.58
N VAL A 106 1.31 3.44 22.84
CA VAL A 106 0.87 2.69 24.02
C VAL A 106 -0.65 2.56 24.11
N GLY A 107 -1.38 3.60 23.70
CA GLY A 107 -2.84 3.66 23.69
C GLY A 107 -3.51 3.08 22.43
N GLY A 108 -2.72 2.67 21.43
CA GLY A 108 -3.22 2.18 20.16
C GLY A 108 -4.21 1.02 20.35
N ARG A 109 -5.34 1.07 19.60
CA ARG A 109 -6.41 0.05 19.66
C ARG A 109 -7.06 -0.11 18.31
N PHE A 110 -6.91 -1.30 17.75
CA PHE A 110 -7.37 -1.65 16.41
C PHE A 110 -8.82 -1.24 16.15
N ALA A 111 -9.01 -0.48 15.07
CA ALA A 111 -10.31 -0.06 14.53
C ALA A 111 -11.23 0.65 15.54
N THR A 112 -10.68 1.35 16.54
CA THR A 112 -11.44 2.22 17.44
C THR A 112 -11.06 3.68 17.22
N ARG A 113 -11.97 4.63 17.45
CA ARG A 113 -11.69 6.07 17.26
C ARG A 113 -10.68 6.61 18.28
N GLU A 114 -10.79 6.15 19.52
CA GLU A 114 -9.96 6.63 20.62
C GLU A 114 -8.53 6.09 20.55
N GLY A 115 -8.35 4.98 19.86
CA GLY A 115 -7.05 4.30 19.73
C GLY A 115 -6.57 4.20 18.30
N ASP A 116 -7.05 5.05 17.37
CA ASP A 116 -6.69 5.00 15.93
C ASP A 116 -5.29 5.55 15.67
N ASP A 117 -4.31 5.06 16.42
CA ASP A 117 -2.89 5.37 16.29
C ASP A 117 -2.10 4.11 15.91
N TYR A 118 -1.23 4.25 14.91
CA TYR A 118 -0.39 3.17 14.41
C TYR A 118 0.99 3.70 14.05
N ALA A 119 2.02 3.00 14.49
CA ALA A 119 3.39 3.34 14.13
C ALA A 119 3.62 3.31 12.62
N LEU A 120 3.00 2.35 11.94
CA LEU A 120 3.15 2.15 10.51
C LEU A 120 1.81 1.77 9.87
N ARG A 121 1.44 2.50 8.82
CA ARG A 121 0.26 2.23 7.98
C ARG A 121 0.64 2.28 6.51
N ILE A 122 0.03 1.41 5.70
CA ILE A 122 0.02 1.52 4.25
C ILE A 122 -1.42 1.52 3.80
N TYR A 123 -1.81 2.55 3.02
CA TYR A 123 -3.11 2.58 2.37
C TYR A 123 -2.94 2.32 0.88
N VAL A 124 -3.80 1.49 0.33
CA VAL A 124 -3.98 1.29 -1.12
C VAL A 124 -5.31 1.90 -1.51
N LEU A 125 -5.27 2.91 -2.37
CA LEU A 125 -6.40 3.72 -2.74
C LEU A 125 -7.02 3.20 -4.05
N PHE A 126 -8.33 2.92 -4.05
CA PHE A 126 -9.05 2.41 -5.21
C PHE A 126 -10.09 3.41 -5.70
N ASP A 127 -10.28 3.44 -7.03
CA ASP A 127 -11.23 4.33 -7.71
C ASP A 127 -12.41 3.53 -8.27
N LEU A 128 -13.35 3.20 -7.41
CA LEU A 128 -14.61 2.59 -7.84
C LEU A 128 -15.53 3.67 -8.42
N ASP A 129 -16.19 3.38 -9.55
CA ASP A 129 -17.17 4.28 -10.12
C ASP A 129 -18.27 4.60 -9.08
N LEU A 130 -18.48 5.89 -8.83
CA LEU A 130 -19.51 6.37 -7.91
C LEU A 130 -20.91 5.84 -8.27
N ALA A 131 -21.18 5.56 -9.56
CA ALA A 131 -22.45 5.00 -10.01
C ALA A 131 -22.75 3.64 -9.39
N ARG A 132 -21.72 2.86 -9.04
CA ARG A 132 -21.82 1.54 -8.40
C ARG A 132 -22.10 1.60 -6.90
N LEU A 133 -21.99 2.77 -6.30
CA LEU A 133 -22.22 2.98 -4.86
C LEU A 133 -23.69 3.30 -4.55
N SER A 134 -24.12 2.99 -3.33
CA SER A 134 -25.43 3.40 -2.85
C SER A 134 -25.59 4.93 -2.91
N PHE A 135 -26.82 5.41 -3.04
CA PHE A 135 -27.10 6.85 -3.10
C PHE A 135 -26.50 7.61 -1.91
N GLY A 136 -26.65 7.07 -0.68
CA GLY A 136 -26.13 7.70 0.53
C GLY A 136 -24.61 7.76 0.54
N THR A 137 -23.93 6.67 0.17
CA THR A 137 -22.45 6.62 0.10
C THR A 137 -21.93 7.58 -0.98
N ARG A 138 -22.57 7.59 -2.16
CA ARG A 138 -22.24 8.51 -3.26
C ARG A 138 -22.33 9.98 -2.84
N THR A 139 -23.41 10.33 -2.14
CA THR A 139 -23.63 11.70 -1.64
C THR A 139 -22.54 12.10 -0.64
N LYS A 140 -22.18 11.21 0.31
CA LYS A 140 -21.11 11.45 1.28
C LYS A 140 -19.76 11.66 0.60
N ILE A 141 -19.40 10.82 -0.38
CA ILE A 141 -18.14 10.95 -1.12
C ILE A 141 -18.12 12.24 -1.95
N ARG A 142 -19.20 12.58 -2.65
CA ARG A 142 -19.30 13.84 -3.40
C ARG A 142 -19.11 15.05 -2.50
N LEU A 143 -19.79 15.05 -1.34
CA LEU A 143 -19.66 16.13 -0.36
C LEU A 143 -18.22 16.20 0.16
N ALA A 144 -17.61 15.07 0.50
CA ALA A 144 -16.23 15.02 0.94
C ALA A 144 -15.26 15.53 -0.14
N ARG A 145 -15.45 15.15 -1.42
CA ARG A 145 -14.67 15.67 -2.55
C ARG A 145 -14.77 17.20 -2.72
N THR A 146 -15.94 17.78 -2.44
CA THR A 146 -16.13 19.24 -2.48
C THR A 146 -15.26 19.98 -1.47
N PHE A 147 -15.01 19.38 -0.28
CA PHE A 147 -14.23 20.01 0.78
C PHE A 147 -12.75 19.60 0.80
N TYR A 148 -12.44 18.37 0.35
CA TYR A 148 -11.09 17.78 0.46
C TYR A 148 -10.47 17.44 -0.90
N GLY A 149 -11.14 17.74 -2.00
CA GLY A 149 -10.65 17.52 -3.37
C GLY A 149 -11.10 16.18 -3.99
N GLU A 150 -11.03 16.12 -5.33
CA GLU A 150 -11.45 14.98 -6.16
C GLU A 150 -10.67 13.68 -5.89
N GLN A 151 -9.54 13.76 -5.18
CA GLN A 151 -8.65 12.64 -4.91
C GLN A 151 -9.14 11.69 -3.80
N ILE A 152 -10.30 11.98 -3.16
CA ILE A 152 -10.86 11.08 -2.15
C ILE A 152 -11.19 9.73 -2.79
N PRO A 153 -10.55 8.64 -2.33
CA PRO A 153 -10.78 7.31 -2.87
C PRO A 153 -12.19 6.82 -2.52
N THR A 154 -12.69 5.90 -3.32
CA THR A 154 -14.01 5.31 -3.11
C THR A 154 -13.96 4.02 -2.29
N ALA A 155 -12.79 3.38 -2.23
CA ALA A 155 -12.49 2.23 -1.39
C ALA A 155 -11.01 2.22 -1.04
N VAL A 156 -10.66 1.67 0.12
CA VAL A 156 -9.28 1.63 0.62
C VAL A 156 -9.03 0.31 1.36
N LEU A 157 -7.87 -0.32 1.08
CA LEU A 157 -7.26 -1.30 1.98
C LEU A 157 -6.22 -0.58 2.84
N CYS A 158 -6.25 -0.82 4.14
CA CYS A 158 -5.33 -0.22 5.10
C CYS A 158 -4.59 -1.33 5.86
N TYR A 159 -3.32 -1.50 5.57
CA TYR A 159 -2.43 -2.42 6.29
C TYR A 159 -1.78 -1.69 7.45
N VAL A 160 -1.82 -2.27 8.64
CA VAL A 160 -1.32 -1.63 9.85
C VAL A 160 -0.40 -2.53 10.65
N TRP A 161 0.57 -1.91 11.35
CA TRP A 161 1.23 -2.52 12.50
C TRP A 161 0.46 -2.08 13.74
N ASP A 162 -0.33 -2.97 14.30
CA ASP A 162 -1.12 -2.69 15.52
C ASP A 162 -0.33 -3.03 16.79
N THR A 163 -0.70 -2.41 17.90
CA THR A 163 -0.07 -2.69 19.18
C THR A 163 -0.59 -3.97 19.85
N ARG A 164 -1.87 -4.31 19.66
CA ARG A 164 -2.58 -5.34 20.45
C ARG A 164 -3.32 -6.37 19.62
N ALA A 165 -3.79 -6.01 18.43
CA ALA A 165 -4.50 -6.95 17.57
C ALA A 165 -3.57 -8.05 17.10
N ALA A 166 -4.06 -9.27 17.02
CA ALA A 166 -3.31 -10.37 16.43
C ALA A 166 -3.09 -10.14 14.92
N PRO A 167 -1.92 -10.52 14.37
CA PRO A 167 -1.74 -10.53 12.93
C PRO A 167 -2.85 -11.29 12.21
N GLY A 168 -3.36 -10.74 11.10
CA GLY A 168 -4.50 -11.26 10.38
C GLY A 168 -5.86 -10.71 10.82
N SER A 169 -5.94 -9.96 11.93
CA SER A 169 -7.18 -9.28 12.35
C SER A 169 -7.67 -8.30 11.29
N ARG A 170 -8.99 -8.29 11.06
CA ARG A 170 -9.64 -7.46 10.03
C ARG A 170 -10.84 -6.74 10.61
N ALA A 171 -11.00 -5.46 10.30
CA ALA A 171 -12.16 -4.65 10.68
C ALA A 171 -12.42 -3.53 9.66
N TRP A 172 -13.59 -2.93 9.72
CA TRP A 172 -13.84 -1.64 9.09
C TRP A 172 -13.27 -0.53 9.97
N SER A 173 -12.78 0.54 9.33
CA SER A 173 -12.38 1.74 10.06
C SER A 173 -13.54 2.25 10.92
N ALA A 174 -13.24 2.73 12.12
CA ALA A 174 -14.23 3.33 13.02
C ALA A 174 -14.92 4.59 12.46
N TYR A 175 -14.39 5.13 11.35
CA TYR A 175 -14.90 6.35 10.70
C TYR A 175 -15.74 6.06 9.45
N THR A 176 -15.52 4.91 8.78
CA THR A 176 -16.15 4.62 7.49
C THR A 176 -16.11 3.12 7.15
N ASP A 177 -17.13 2.66 6.44
CA ASP A 177 -17.24 1.35 5.82
C ASP A 177 -16.53 1.25 4.44
N ARG A 178 -15.70 2.26 4.11
CA ARG A 178 -14.94 2.31 2.85
C ARG A 178 -13.45 2.10 3.03
N VAL A 179 -12.98 1.94 4.28
CA VAL A 179 -11.60 1.60 4.62
C VAL A 179 -11.59 0.27 5.36
N ARG A 180 -11.08 -0.78 4.70
CA ARG A 180 -10.87 -2.09 5.31
C ARG A 180 -9.49 -2.13 5.95
N MET A 181 -9.44 -2.27 7.27
CA MET A 181 -8.21 -2.37 8.04
C MET A 181 -7.80 -3.83 8.21
N ILE A 182 -6.51 -4.09 8.05
CA ILE A 182 -5.88 -5.41 8.19
C ILE A 182 -4.63 -5.24 9.03
N ALA A 183 -4.61 -5.83 10.23
CA ALA A 183 -3.41 -5.91 11.05
C ALA A 183 -2.47 -6.95 10.43
N VAL A 184 -1.38 -6.50 9.82
CA VAL A 184 -0.38 -7.38 9.22
C VAL A 184 0.63 -7.83 10.27
N ASP A 185 1.09 -6.89 11.09
CA ASP A 185 1.84 -7.13 12.30
C ASP A 185 1.07 -6.60 13.52
N GLY A 186 1.36 -7.12 14.71
CA GLY A 186 0.59 -6.79 15.90
C GLY A 186 1.08 -7.49 17.14
N ALA A 187 0.18 -7.92 17.99
CA ALA A 187 0.51 -8.63 19.23
C ALA A 187 1.44 -9.83 18.96
N GLY A 188 2.61 -9.82 19.58
CA GLY A 188 3.63 -10.85 19.39
C GLY A 188 4.57 -10.63 18.21
N SER A 189 4.35 -9.64 17.35
CA SER A 189 5.32 -9.25 16.32
C SER A 189 6.52 -8.56 17.00
N PRO A 190 7.76 -8.98 16.69
CA PRO A 190 8.95 -8.41 17.32
C PRO A 190 9.18 -6.97 16.85
N THR A 191 9.24 -6.02 17.80
CA THR A 191 9.73 -4.66 17.55
C THR A 191 11.26 -4.65 17.36
N GLY A 192 11.79 -3.61 16.72
CA GLY A 192 13.22 -3.47 16.47
C GLY A 192 13.77 -4.41 15.39
N SER A 193 12.92 -5.16 14.69
CA SER A 193 13.31 -6.11 13.66
C SER A 193 12.56 -5.86 12.36
N TRP A 194 13.23 -6.06 11.22
CA TRP A 194 12.60 -5.98 9.90
C TRP A 194 11.61 -7.12 9.70
N ARG A 195 10.46 -6.79 9.17
CA ARG A 195 9.41 -7.71 8.75
C ARG A 195 9.17 -7.55 7.27
N ASN A 196 9.29 -8.65 6.52
CA ASN A 196 8.95 -8.68 5.11
C ASN A 196 7.50 -9.10 4.94
N VAL A 197 6.79 -8.40 4.09
CA VAL A 197 5.36 -8.59 3.87
C VAL A 197 5.07 -8.66 2.38
N SER A 198 4.19 -9.58 2.01
CA SER A 198 3.64 -9.73 0.67
C SER A 198 2.12 -9.89 0.80
N ARG A 199 1.34 -9.00 0.19
CA ARG A 199 -0.13 -9.03 0.24
C ARG A 199 -0.72 -9.09 -1.15
N ASN A 200 -1.70 -9.97 -1.33
CA ASN A 200 -2.49 -10.03 -2.56
C ASN A 200 -3.64 -9.01 -2.50
N LEU A 201 -3.50 -7.90 -3.22
CA LEU A 201 -4.48 -6.82 -3.23
C LEU A 201 -5.85 -7.27 -3.75
N VAL A 202 -5.86 -8.23 -4.68
CA VAL A 202 -7.10 -8.74 -5.29
C VAL A 202 -7.88 -9.58 -4.27
N GLU A 203 -7.19 -10.47 -3.58
CA GLU A 203 -7.81 -11.32 -2.54
C GLU A 203 -8.31 -10.48 -1.37
N ASP A 204 -7.48 -9.56 -0.86
CA ASP A 204 -7.86 -8.67 0.24
C ASP A 204 -9.05 -7.76 -0.12
N TYR A 205 -9.10 -7.27 -1.38
CA TYR A 205 -10.21 -6.45 -1.84
C TYR A 205 -11.49 -7.27 -2.00
N ARG A 206 -11.41 -8.46 -2.62
CA ARG A 206 -12.56 -9.36 -2.76
C ARG A 206 -13.16 -9.76 -1.41
N GLU A 207 -12.29 -10.09 -0.45
CA GLU A 207 -12.74 -10.41 0.92
C GLU A 207 -13.44 -9.21 1.59
N ALA A 208 -12.94 -8.01 1.36
CA ALA A 208 -13.49 -6.81 1.97
C ALA A 208 -14.80 -6.35 1.32
N PHE A 209 -14.85 -6.34 -0.01
CA PHE A 209 -15.92 -5.66 -0.77
C PHE A 209 -16.81 -6.62 -1.58
N GLY A 210 -16.45 -7.91 -1.69
CA GLY A 210 -17.25 -8.93 -2.39
C GLY A 210 -17.20 -8.85 -3.91
N GLU A 211 -16.27 -8.09 -4.49
CA GLU A 211 -16.15 -7.87 -5.94
C GLU A 211 -14.68 -7.69 -6.34
N ASP A 212 -14.42 -7.73 -7.65
CA ASP A 212 -13.07 -7.46 -8.17
C ASP A 212 -12.66 -6.00 -7.94
N PRO A 213 -11.37 -5.77 -7.57
CA PRO A 213 -10.89 -4.42 -7.35
C PRO A 213 -10.90 -3.59 -8.64
N PRO A 214 -11.33 -2.32 -8.55
CA PRO A 214 -11.06 -1.35 -9.61
C PRO A 214 -9.58 -0.97 -9.63
N ALA A 215 -9.20 -0.08 -10.55
CA ALA A 215 -7.84 0.42 -10.60
C ALA A 215 -7.42 1.05 -9.27
N VAL A 216 -6.18 0.78 -8.86
CA VAL A 216 -5.50 1.52 -7.80
C VAL A 216 -5.14 2.90 -8.34
N THR A 217 -5.26 3.94 -7.52
CA THR A 217 -4.89 5.33 -7.86
C THR A 217 -3.70 5.86 -7.08
N GLY A 218 -3.34 5.19 -5.99
CA GLY A 218 -2.18 5.57 -5.20
C GLY A 218 -1.91 4.63 -4.04
N ILE A 219 -0.70 4.77 -3.52
CA ILE A 219 -0.23 4.10 -2.30
C ILE A 219 0.21 5.19 -1.33
N VAL A 220 -0.15 5.01 -0.05
CA VAL A 220 0.16 5.96 1.01
C VAL A 220 0.90 5.22 2.12
N VAL A 221 1.97 5.81 2.64
CA VAL A 221 2.60 5.38 3.89
C VAL A 221 2.32 6.44 4.94
N ALA A 222 1.95 6.03 6.15
CA ALA A 222 1.54 6.94 7.20
C ALA A 222 1.99 6.46 8.59
N SER A 223 2.00 7.40 9.53
CA SER A 223 2.18 7.17 10.96
C SER A 223 1.39 8.21 11.74
N ASP A 224 0.84 7.80 12.86
CA ASP A 224 0.09 8.69 13.74
C ASP A 224 0.15 8.28 15.22
N SER A 225 0.01 9.26 16.07
CA SER A 225 -0.01 9.14 17.52
C SER A 225 -0.85 10.24 18.19
N ASP A 226 -1.71 10.91 17.41
CA ASP A 226 -2.46 12.10 17.87
C ASP A 226 -3.76 11.76 18.60
N ASN A 227 -4.32 10.57 18.42
CA ASN A 227 -5.49 10.13 19.15
C ASN A 227 -5.18 9.80 20.62
N THR A 228 -4.02 9.20 20.89
CA THR A 228 -3.60 8.78 22.23
C THR A 228 -2.57 9.71 22.86
N GLY A 229 -2.03 10.68 22.09
CA GLY A 229 -0.99 11.62 22.55
C GLY A 229 0.38 10.97 22.77
N GLY A 230 0.61 9.80 22.17
CA GLY A 230 1.82 9.00 22.33
C GLY A 230 2.96 9.37 21.38
N GLN A 231 3.90 8.45 21.29
CA GLN A 231 5.02 8.50 20.35
C GLN A 231 5.09 7.23 19.54
N THR A 232 5.54 7.35 18.30
CA THR A 232 5.83 6.23 17.41
C THR A 232 7.17 6.45 16.71
N LEU A 233 7.88 5.35 16.45
CA LEU A 233 9.06 5.33 15.61
C LEU A 233 9.03 4.06 14.76
N GLY A 234 9.14 4.24 13.46
CA GLY A 234 9.21 3.11 12.54
C GLY A 234 9.92 3.44 11.24
N TYR A 235 10.06 2.41 10.42
CA TYR A 235 10.77 2.48 9.14
C TYR A 235 10.04 1.69 8.08
N PHE A 236 10.03 2.23 6.87
CA PHE A 236 9.65 1.51 5.67
C PHE A 236 10.89 1.30 4.80
N GLY A 237 11.12 0.06 4.38
CA GLY A 237 11.97 -0.21 3.23
C GLY A 237 11.19 -0.03 1.94
N ASP A 238 11.81 -0.40 0.82
CA ASP A 238 11.17 -0.24 -0.49
C ASP A 238 9.84 -0.99 -0.58
N LEU A 239 8.89 -0.36 -1.25
CA LEU A 239 7.65 -0.98 -1.67
C LEU A 239 7.77 -1.38 -3.14
N SER A 240 7.22 -2.52 -3.51
CA SER A 240 7.21 -2.99 -4.89
C SER A 240 5.90 -3.68 -5.27
N LEU A 241 5.59 -3.67 -6.55
CA LEU A 241 4.46 -4.39 -7.13
C LEU A 241 4.97 -5.56 -7.95
N SER A 242 4.29 -6.70 -7.90
CA SER A 242 4.69 -7.90 -8.64
C SER A 242 3.48 -8.72 -9.09
N ARG A 243 3.71 -9.59 -10.08
CA ARG A 243 2.70 -10.53 -10.59
C ARG A 243 2.55 -11.77 -9.71
N GLN A 244 3.56 -12.08 -8.93
CA GLN A 244 3.62 -13.23 -8.03
C GLN A 244 4.09 -12.80 -6.65
N SER A 245 3.73 -13.56 -5.62
CA SER A 245 4.27 -13.32 -4.28
C SER A 245 5.79 -13.42 -4.31
N LEU A 246 6.45 -12.47 -3.66
CA LEU A 246 7.89 -12.61 -3.43
C LEU A 246 8.12 -13.57 -2.26
N PRO A 247 9.15 -14.44 -2.34
CA PRO A 247 9.52 -15.25 -1.19
C PRO A 247 9.87 -14.31 -0.02
N LEU A 248 9.26 -14.59 1.12
CA LEU A 248 9.64 -13.94 2.38
C LEU A 248 10.92 -14.63 2.87
N PRO A 249 12.03 -13.92 3.04
CA PRO A 249 13.27 -14.50 3.56
C PRO A 249 13.12 -14.92 5.02
#